data_6773774c146711d0430e1ad29080ae27
#
_entry.id   6773774c146711d0430e1ad29080ae27
#
_cell.length_a   1.000
_cell.length_b   1.000
_cell.length_c   1.000
_cell.angle_alpha   90.00
_cell.angle_beta   90.00
_cell.angle_gamma   90.00
#
_symmetry.space_group_name_H-M   'P 1'
#
loop_
_entity.id
_entity.type
_entity.pdbx_description
1 polymer ?
#
loop_
_entity_poly.entity_id
_entity_poly.type
_entity_poly.pdbx_seq_one_letter_code
_entity_poly.pdbx_strand_id
1 'polypeptide(L)'
;MKKKLLILKTVSVVLVSVFNIPVKGQCANPANVYSFNYNGKTYQVVKEKKNWIDAAACAVEKGGFLAEINDQNEQDAVFSGVQNAGIVNSNTMAPDGGGASYVWLGGNDITVEGTWIWDGNNDAAGSQFWQGDYTGNQVGGLYNNWGDEPDNYNSFQHTLGLALTDWPFGTAGEWNDIYQNNTLYYVIEYNTLLGTQDLSDPAENLTIHPNPVTDFLTIDSKNNRKEVLVTDASGKRIKSISGKDLSNKIDCRDWNAGVYYLKIYYENKKPSLYKVIKK
;
A
#
# COMPACT_ATOMS: atom_id res chain seq x y z
N MET A 1 -38.45 -72.68 15.82
CA MET A 1 -38.66 -71.26 15.90
C MET A 1 -37.37 -70.53 15.46
N LYS A 2 -37.30 -69.94 14.27
CA LYS A 2 -36.11 -69.21 13.77
C LYS A 2 -36.28 -67.73 14.07
N LYS A 3 -35.45 -67.14 14.95
CA LYS A 3 -35.45 -65.67 15.20
C LYS A 3 -34.76 -64.96 14.03
N LYS A 4 -35.52 -64.08 13.33
CA LYS A 4 -34.97 -63.19 12.35
C LYS A 4 -34.35 -61.97 13.06
N LEU A 5 -33.02 -61.74 12.88
CA LEU A 5 -32.33 -60.56 13.34
C LEU A 5 -32.55 -59.43 12.37
N LEU A 6 -33.21 -58.37 12.84
CA LEU A 6 -33.46 -57.14 12.05
C LEU A 6 -32.26 -56.22 12.24
N ILE A 7 -31.45 -56.03 11.17
CA ILE A 7 -30.30 -55.10 11.18
C ILE A 7 -30.83 -53.73 10.75
N LEU A 8 -30.87 -52.80 11.71
CA LEU A 8 -31.23 -51.42 11.48
C LEU A 8 -29.98 -50.70 10.94
N LYS A 9 -29.98 -50.29 9.65
CA LYS A 9 -28.94 -49.45 9.07
C LYS A 9 -29.23 -47.99 9.39
N THR A 10 -28.49 -47.43 10.31
CA THR A 10 -28.49 -45.97 10.55
C THR A 10 -27.77 -45.28 9.41
N VAL A 11 -28.49 -44.46 8.63
CA VAL A 11 -27.90 -43.54 7.62
C VAL A 11 -27.59 -42.23 8.34
N SER A 12 -26.31 -41.96 8.57
CA SER A 12 -25.84 -40.67 9.08
C SER A 12 -25.83 -39.66 7.91
N VAL A 13 -26.77 -38.73 7.92
CA VAL A 13 -26.75 -37.60 7.01
C VAL A 13 -25.79 -36.56 7.58
N VAL A 14 -24.64 -36.43 6.95
CA VAL A 14 -23.68 -35.31 7.24
C VAL A 14 -24.21 -34.06 6.59
N LEU A 15 -24.74 -33.15 7.39
CA LEU A 15 -25.13 -31.81 6.94
C LEU A 15 -23.84 -30.99 6.74
N VAL A 16 -23.38 -30.84 5.50
CA VAL A 16 -22.32 -29.91 5.14
C VAL A 16 -22.94 -28.52 5.08
N SER A 17 -22.75 -27.72 6.14
CA SER A 17 -23.09 -26.32 6.13
C SER A 17 -22.08 -25.58 5.24
N VAL A 18 -22.48 -25.19 4.04
CA VAL A 18 -21.70 -24.30 3.18
C VAL A 18 -21.82 -22.91 3.79
N PHE A 19 -20.79 -22.49 4.52
CA PHE A 19 -20.64 -21.09 4.90
C PHE A 19 -20.32 -20.30 3.63
N ASN A 20 -21.30 -19.55 3.11
CA ASN A 20 -21.07 -18.50 2.13
C ASN A 20 -20.29 -17.38 2.84
N ILE A 21 -18.97 -17.43 2.81
CA ILE A 21 -18.13 -16.27 3.13
C ILE A 21 -18.32 -15.33 1.95
N PRO A 22 -18.86 -14.12 2.14
CA PRO A 22 -18.94 -13.15 1.05
C PRO A 22 -17.50 -12.87 0.64
N VAL A 23 -17.12 -13.27 -0.58
CA VAL A 23 -15.87 -12.82 -1.21
C VAL A 23 -16.09 -11.33 -1.44
N LYS A 24 -15.48 -10.47 -0.60
CA LYS A 24 -15.42 -9.04 -0.86
C LYS A 24 -14.78 -8.90 -2.24
N GLY A 25 -15.49 -8.33 -3.19
CA GLY A 25 -14.94 -8.05 -4.51
C GLY A 25 -13.69 -7.23 -4.34
N GLN A 26 -12.63 -7.57 -5.05
CA GLN A 26 -11.38 -6.82 -5.04
C GLN A 26 -11.68 -5.37 -5.45
N CYS A 27 -11.19 -4.39 -4.71
CA CYS A 27 -11.55 -2.97 -4.92
C CYS A 27 -11.09 -2.41 -6.28
N ALA A 28 -10.18 -3.11 -6.97
CA ALA A 28 -9.76 -2.81 -8.35
C ALA A 28 -9.50 -4.10 -9.14
N ASN A 29 -9.90 -4.12 -10.41
CA ASN A 29 -9.63 -5.23 -11.30
C ASN A 29 -8.13 -5.28 -11.66
N PRO A 30 -7.41 -6.40 -11.47
CA PRO A 30 -5.99 -6.52 -11.81
C PRO A 30 -5.64 -6.15 -13.27
N ALA A 31 -6.57 -6.35 -14.22
CA ALA A 31 -6.39 -5.97 -15.62
C ALA A 31 -6.30 -4.45 -15.84
N ASN A 32 -6.77 -3.65 -14.88
CA ASN A 32 -6.74 -2.19 -14.91
C ASN A 32 -5.59 -1.61 -14.10
N VAL A 33 -4.66 -2.45 -13.62
CA VAL A 33 -3.53 -2.03 -12.78
C VAL A 33 -2.23 -2.13 -13.57
N TYR A 34 -1.48 -1.03 -13.62
CA TYR A 34 -0.11 -0.98 -14.11
C TYR A 34 0.85 -0.81 -12.94
N SER A 35 1.86 -1.64 -12.83
CA SER A 35 2.83 -1.61 -11.72
C SER A 35 4.22 -1.23 -12.20
N PHE A 36 4.93 -0.43 -11.42
CA PHE A 36 6.34 -0.09 -11.63
C PHE A 36 7.06 0.01 -10.28
N ASN A 37 8.39 0.03 -10.33
CA ASN A 37 9.22 0.15 -9.13
C ASN A 37 10.15 1.35 -9.26
N TYR A 38 10.34 2.06 -8.16
CA TYR A 38 11.32 3.13 -8.04
C TYR A 38 11.93 3.11 -6.63
N ASN A 39 13.25 3.20 -6.56
CA ASN A 39 14.04 3.29 -5.31
C ASN A 39 13.63 2.26 -4.23
N GLY A 40 13.30 1.04 -4.67
CA GLY A 40 12.88 -0.04 -3.76
C GLY A 40 11.44 0.03 -3.31
N LYS A 41 10.65 1.02 -3.67
CA LYS A 41 9.19 1.09 -3.50
C LYS A 41 8.48 0.50 -4.73
N THR A 42 7.29 -0.04 -4.53
CA THR A 42 6.39 -0.44 -5.62
C THR A 42 5.25 0.56 -5.72
N TYR A 43 4.90 0.91 -6.96
CA TYR A 43 3.76 1.77 -7.27
C TYR A 43 2.78 1.05 -8.18
N GLN A 44 1.51 1.36 -8.03
CA GLN A 44 0.44 0.89 -8.91
C GLN A 44 -0.41 2.04 -9.39
N VAL A 45 -0.48 2.20 -10.71
CA VAL A 45 -1.45 3.09 -11.36
C VAL A 45 -2.73 2.29 -11.58
N VAL A 46 -3.80 2.67 -10.92
CA VAL A 46 -5.10 2.01 -11.03
C VAL A 46 -6.00 2.81 -11.97
N LYS A 47 -6.32 2.22 -13.11
CA LYS A 47 -7.13 2.82 -14.18
C LYS A 47 -8.61 2.55 -13.98
N GLU A 48 -9.11 2.86 -12.78
CA GLU A 48 -10.51 2.80 -12.40
C GLU A 48 -10.91 4.09 -11.69
N LYS A 49 -12.06 4.62 -12.04
CA LYS A 49 -12.55 5.89 -11.52
C LYS A 49 -13.03 5.73 -10.08
N LYS A 50 -12.45 6.51 -9.18
CA LYS A 50 -12.89 6.65 -7.79
C LYS A 50 -12.78 8.10 -7.35
N ASN A 51 -13.65 8.54 -6.44
CA ASN A 51 -13.41 9.74 -5.68
C ASN A 51 -12.19 9.53 -4.78
N TRP A 52 -11.63 10.59 -4.23
CA TRP A 52 -10.36 10.51 -3.48
C TRP A 52 -10.48 9.57 -2.28
N ILE A 53 -11.57 9.66 -1.50
CA ILE A 53 -11.80 8.84 -0.30
C ILE A 53 -11.89 7.35 -0.65
N ASP A 54 -12.64 7.01 -1.70
CA ASP A 54 -12.77 5.62 -2.15
C ASP A 54 -11.46 5.10 -2.77
N ALA A 55 -10.65 5.97 -3.38
CA ALA A 55 -9.33 5.64 -3.88
C ALA A 55 -8.36 5.33 -2.73
N ALA A 56 -8.34 6.15 -1.68
CA ALA A 56 -7.57 5.92 -0.46
C ALA A 56 -7.99 4.61 0.24
N ALA A 57 -9.30 4.39 0.39
CA ALA A 57 -9.82 3.13 0.95
C ALA A 57 -9.39 1.90 0.14
N CYS A 58 -9.39 2.00 -1.20
CA CYS A 58 -8.91 0.93 -2.06
C CYS A 58 -7.39 0.73 -1.93
N ALA A 59 -6.62 1.80 -1.81
CA ALA A 59 -5.17 1.71 -1.57
C ALA A 59 -4.88 0.94 -0.27
N VAL A 60 -5.59 1.26 0.82
CA VAL A 60 -5.49 0.57 2.11
C VAL A 60 -5.93 -0.90 2.00
N GLU A 61 -7.05 -1.21 1.31
CA GLU A 61 -7.49 -2.59 1.08
C GLU A 61 -6.43 -3.42 0.34
N LYS A 62 -5.69 -2.81 -0.58
CA LYS A 62 -4.58 -3.41 -1.32
C LYS A 62 -3.28 -3.50 -0.51
N GLY A 63 -3.24 -2.92 0.69
CA GLY A 63 -2.08 -2.93 1.58
C GLY A 63 -1.05 -1.84 1.32
N GLY A 64 -1.44 -0.77 0.64
CA GLY A 64 -0.68 0.45 0.39
C GLY A 64 -1.43 1.70 0.85
N PHE A 65 -1.10 2.83 0.27
CA PHE A 65 -1.76 4.14 0.45
C PHE A 65 -1.65 4.93 -0.86
N LEU A 66 -2.44 5.98 -1.04
CA LEU A 66 -2.25 6.87 -2.19
C LEU A 66 -0.85 7.49 -2.14
N ALA A 67 -0.17 7.52 -3.27
CA ALA A 67 1.26 7.83 -3.33
C ALA A 67 1.60 9.21 -2.75
N GLU A 68 2.70 9.26 -2.03
CA GLU A 68 3.36 10.45 -1.51
C GLU A 68 4.61 10.73 -2.35
N ILE A 69 4.91 11.97 -2.61
CA ILE A 69 6.08 12.37 -3.40
C ILE A 69 7.06 13.15 -2.50
N ASN A 70 8.25 12.63 -2.32
CA ASN A 70 9.21 13.14 -1.33
C ASN A 70 10.38 13.90 -1.94
N ASP A 71 10.64 13.74 -3.23
CA ASP A 71 11.68 14.46 -3.98
C ASP A 71 11.40 14.51 -5.49
N GLN A 72 12.20 15.30 -6.22
CA GLN A 72 12.07 15.46 -7.67
C GLN A 72 12.28 14.16 -8.44
N ASN A 73 13.18 13.29 -8.01
CA ASN A 73 13.43 12.04 -8.73
C ASN A 73 12.25 11.07 -8.56
N GLU A 74 11.59 11.07 -7.40
CA GLU A 74 10.36 10.32 -7.17
C GLU A 74 9.20 10.89 -8.00
N GLN A 75 9.08 12.22 -8.08
CA GLN A 75 8.14 12.92 -8.96
C GLN A 75 8.31 12.47 -10.41
N ASP A 76 9.52 12.51 -10.92
CA ASP A 76 9.83 12.11 -12.30
C ASP A 76 9.53 10.63 -12.56
N ALA A 77 9.84 9.76 -11.60
CA ALA A 77 9.58 8.33 -11.69
C ALA A 77 8.08 8.01 -11.67
N VAL A 78 7.32 8.65 -10.78
CA VAL A 78 5.87 8.46 -10.66
C VAL A 78 5.18 9.02 -11.91
N PHE A 79 5.52 10.21 -12.36
CA PHE A 79 4.95 10.79 -13.58
C PHE A 79 5.25 9.94 -14.81
N SER A 80 6.50 9.47 -14.99
CA SER A 80 6.86 8.53 -16.05
C SER A 80 6.07 7.21 -15.96
N GLY A 81 5.90 6.66 -14.76
CA GLY A 81 5.10 5.47 -14.51
C GLY A 81 3.63 5.66 -14.92
N VAL A 82 3.05 6.81 -14.61
CA VAL A 82 1.67 7.17 -14.99
C VAL A 82 1.54 7.31 -16.51
N GLN A 83 2.50 7.95 -17.18
CA GLN A 83 2.54 8.05 -18.65
C GLN A 83 2.61 6.67 -19.30
N ASN A 84 3.44 5.77 -18.76
CA ASN A 84 3.62 4.39 -19.28
C ASN A 84 2.42 3.46 -18.99
N ALA A 85 1.50 3.85 -18.09
CA ALA A 85 0.31 3.06 -17.76
C ALA A 85 -0.72 3.00 -18.91
N GLY A 86 -0.54 3.80 -19.97
CA GLY A 86 -1.45 3.84 -21.12
C GLY A 86 -2.83 4.39 -20.74
N ILE A 87 -2.86 5.49 -20.00
CA ILE A 87 -4.08 6.20 -19.63
C ILE A 87 -4.65 6.89 -20.87
N VAL A 88 -5.96 6.75 -21.06
CA VAL A 88 -6.72 7.59 -21.98
C VAL A 88 -7.17 8.82 -21.19
N ASN A 89 -6.58 9.99 -21.47
CA ASN A 89 -6.76 11.22 -20.69
C ASN A 89 -8.23 11.60 -20.47
N SER A 90 -9.09 11.47 -21.48
CA SER A 90 -10.54 11.75 -21.35
C SER A 90 -11.26 10.89 -20.29
N ASN A 91 -10.65 9.83 -19.82
CA ASN A 91 -11.23 8.97 -18.77
C ASN A 91 -10.95 9.45 -17.35
N THR A 92 -10.11 10.46 -17.14
CA THR A 92 -9.69 10.91 -15.81
C THR A 92 -9.61 12.44 -15.75
N MET A 93 -10.59 13.13 -16.35
CA MET A 93 -10.69 14.59 -16.36
C MET A 93 -11.37 15.10 -15.08
N ALA A 94 -10.87 16.23 -14.56
CA ALA A 94 -11.49 17.02 -13.51
C ALA A 94 -11.99 18.34 -14.06
N PRO A 95 -13.30 18.57 -14.16
CA PRO A 95 -13.86 19.81 -14.70
C PRO A 95 -13.48 21.06 -13.89
N ASP A 96 -13.35 20.94 -12.57
CA ASP A 96 -12.94 22.00 -11.65
C ASP A 96 -11.42 22.24 -11.67
N GLY A 97 -10.61 21.29 -12.10
CA GLY A 97 -9.17 21.43 -12.33
C GLY A 97 -8.83 21.95 -13.72
N GLY A 98 -9.52 22.99 -14.20
CA GLY A 98 -9.31 23.57 -15.53
C GLY A 98 -9.66 22.62 -16.69
N GLY A 99 -10.36 21.51 -16.44
CA GLY A 99 -10.73 20.51 -17.45
C GLY A 99 -9.58 19.60 -17.87
N ALA A 100 -8.44 19.65 -17.19
CA ALA A 100 -7.32 18.77 -17.46
C ALA A 100 -7.55 17.35 -16.90
N SER A 101 -6.67 16.44 -17.26
CA SER A 101 -6.70 15.05 -16.80
C SER A 101 -5.73 14.88 -15.65
N TYR A 102 -6.15 14.14 -14.61
CA TYR A 102 -5.38 13.94 -13.38
C TYR A 102 -5.43 12.48 -12.91
N VAL A 103 -4.49 12.15 -12.03
CA VAL A 103 -4.55 10.98 -11.15
C VAL A 103 -4.41 11.44 -9.71
N TRP A 104 -5.15 10.81 -8.80
CA TRP A 104 -5.04 11.09 -7.38
C TRP A 104 -3.68 10.70 -6.81
N LEU A 105 -3.13 11.58 -5.98
CA LEU A 105 -2.04 11.32 -5.02
C LEU A 105 -2.57 11.45 -3.59
N GLY A 106 -1.72 11.19 -2.60
CA GLY A 106 -2.09 11.10 -1.18
C GLY A 106 -2.18 12.44 -0.43
N GLY A 107 -1.94 13.56 -1.08
CA GLY A 107 -2.02 14.88 -0.45
C GLY A 107 -3.46 15.36 -0.27
N ASN A 108 -3.77 15.97 0.88
CA ASN A 108 -5.04 16.67 1.12
C ASN A 108 -4.94 17.70 2.25
N ASP A 109 -5.92 18.62 2.31
CA ASP A 109 -6.14 19.57 3.39
C ASP A 109 -7.58 19.52 3.94
N ILE A 110 -8.24 18.37 3.76
CA ILE A 110 -9.66 18.12 4.14
C ILE A 110 -9.94 18.49 5.60
N THR A 111 -8.99 18.23 6.50
CA THR A 111 -9.19 18.48 7.94
C THR A 111 -9.05 19.95 8.30
N VAL A 112 -8.09 20.64 7.69
CA VAL A 112 -7.81 22.07 7.95
C VAL A 112 -7.37 22.71 6.65
N GLU A 113 -8.19 23.61 6.14
CA GLU A 113 -7.95 24.38 4.92
C GLU A 113 -6.56 25.02 4.90
N GLY A 114 -5.85 24.84 3.78
CA GLY A 114 -4.51 25.35 3.57
C GLY A 114 -3.42 24.59 4.37
N THR A 115 -3.76 23.54 5.12
CA THR A 115 -2.80 22.70 5.82
C THR A 115 -2.67 21.38 5.07
N TRP A 116 -1.84 21.35 4.05
CA TRP A 116 -1.66 20.19 3.19
C TRP A 116 -0.78 19.13 3.83
N ILE A 117 -1.35 17.95 4.01
CA ILE A 117 -0.66 16.80 4.60
C ILE A 117 -0.61 15.62 3.62
N TRP A 118 0.41 14.79 3.74
CA TRP A 118 0.43 13.48 3.12
C TRP A 118 -0.40 12.51 3.99
N ASP A 119 -1.58 12.13 3.51
CA ASP A 119 -2.54 11.29 4.23
C ASP A 119 -3.20 10.29 3.26
N GLY A 120 -2.37 9.60 2.49
CA GLY A 120 -2.82 8.67 1.45
C GLY A 120 -3.63 7.46 1.93
N ASN A 121 -3.70 7.23 3.24
CA ASN A 121 -4.54 6.22 3.89
C ASN A 121 -5.83 6.81 4.51
N ASN A 122 -5.99 8.14 4.47
CA ASN A 122 -7.15 8.89 4.98
C ASN A 122 -7.45 8.61 6.46
N ASP A 123 -6.42 8.67 7.32
CA ASP A 123 -6.55 8.53 8.78
C ASP A 123 -6.39 9.86 9.54
N ALA A 124 -6.29 10.97 8.82
CA ALA A 124 -6.05 12.33 9.29
C ALA A 124 -4.72 12.50 10.04
N ALA A 125 -3.76 11.61 9.80
CA ALA A 125 -2.43 11.67 10.38
C ALA A 125 -1.37 11.59 9.26
N GLY A 126 -0.55 12.63 9.13
CA GLY A 126 0.47 12.66 8.09
C GLY A 126 1.42 13.83 8.23
N SER A 127 2.46 13.83 7.42
CA SER A 127 3.45 14.91 7.41
C SER A 127 2.90 16.11 6.64
N GLN A 128 2.86 17.28 7.27
CA GLN A 128 2.52 18.51 6.58
C GLN A 128 3.65 18.91 5.64
N PHE A 129 3.35 19.09 4.35
CA PHE A 129 4.34 19.47 3.32
C PHE A 129 4.14 20.88 2.77
N TRP A 130 2.92 21.45 2.87
CA TRP A 130 2.60 22.79 2.39
C TRP A 130 1.65 23.53 3.33
N GLN A 131 1.79 24.86 3.39
CA GLN A 131 0.89 25.72 4.16
C GLN A 131 0.44 26.90 3.31
N GLY A 132 -0.87 27.05 3.17
CA GLY A 132 -1.52 28.16 2.47
C GLY A 132 -2.01 27.78 1.08
N ASP A 133 -2.32 28.82 0.29
CA ASP A 133 -2.73 28.78 -1.10
C ASP A 133 -1.50 28.77 -2.04
N TYR A 134 -1.69 29.13 -3.33
CA TYR A 134 -0.60 29.25 -4.32
C TYR A 134 0.52 30.22 -3.92
N THR A 135 0.26 31.14 -2.96
CA THR A 135 1.27 32.02 -2.38
C THR A 135 1.90 31.46 -1.10
N GLY A 136 1.56 30.26 -0.74
CA GLY A 136 1.99 29.57 0.48
C GLY A 136 3.45 29.16 0.49
N ASN A 137 3.80 28.30 1.45
CA ASN A 137 5.19 27.88 1.62
C ASN A 137 5.27 26.39 1.95
N GLN A 138 6.37 25.75 1.50
CA GLN A 138 6.71 24.40 1.94
C GLN A 138 6.96 24.34 3.45
N VAL A 139 6.58 23.23 4.09
CA VAL A 139 6.76 23.00 5.51
C VAL A 139 7.84 21.94 5.72
N GLY A 140 8.72 22.18 6.68
CA GLY A 140 9.77 21.22 7.04
C GLY A 140 10.81 20.92 5.94
N GLY A 141 10.84 21.72 4.87
CA GLY A 141 11.68 21.46 3.70
C GLY A 141 11.22 20.27 2.86
N LEU A 142 9.98 19.82 3.04
CA LEU A 142 9.40 18.73 2.25
C LEU A 142 9.13 19.18 0.83
N TYR A 143 9.23 18.25 -0.10
CA TYR A 143 9.05 18.51 -1.53
C TYR A 143 7.60 18.88 -1.86
N ASN A 144 7.44 19.77 -2.84
CA ASN A 144 6.17 20.09 -3.48
C ASN A 144 6.41 20.35 -4.98
N ASN A 145 5.38 20.19 -5.79
CA ASN A 145 5.42 20.42 -7.24
C ASN A 145 4.11 21.02 -7.74
N TRP A 146 3.58 21.99 -6.98
CA TRP A 146 2.39 22.74 -7.38
C TRP A 146 2.64 23.51 -8.69
N GLY A 147 1.60 23.64 -9.52
CA GLY A 147 1.50 24.72 -10.50
C GLY A 147 1.29 26.06 -9.80
N ASP A 148 0.61 27.03 -10.46
CA ASP A 148 0.12 28.23 -9.77
C ASP A 148 -1.10 27.87 -8.89
N GLU A 149 -0.92 26.87 -8.01
CA GLU A 149 -1.89 26.19 -7.16
C GLU A 149 -1.30 25.95 -5.75
N PRO A 150 -2.07 25.59 -4.73
CA PRO A 150 -3.53 25.36 -4.69
C PRO A 150 -4.31 26.68 -4.62
N ASP A 151 -5.44 26.80 -5.33
CA ASP A 151 -6.25 28.03 -5.34
C ASP A 151 -7.62 27.88 -4.62
N ASN A 152 -7.96 26.66 -4.20
CA ASN A 152 -9.23 26.30 -3.56
C ASN A 152 -10.45 26.83 -4.31
N TYR A 153 -10.49 26.63 -5.63
CA TYR A 153 -11.54 27.14 -6.49
C TYR A 153 -12.94 26.79 -5.95
N ASN A 154 -13.78 27.81 -5.79
CA ASN A 154 -15.10 27.72 -5.17
C ASN A 154 -15.12 27.19 -3.73
N SER A 155 -14.00 27.15 -3.03
CA SER A 155 -13.87 26.70 -1.64
C SER A 155 -14.26 25.23 -1.41
N PHE A 156 -13.90 24.35 -2.34
CA PHE A 156 -14.16 22.91 -2.20
C PHE A 156 -13.08 21.98 -2.78
N GLN A 157 -11.93 22.51 -3.18
CA GLN A 157 -10.81 21.69 -3.65
C GLN A 157 -9.88 21.38 -2.49
N HIS A 158 -9.86 20.11 -2.06
CA HIS A 158 -9.15 19.69 -0.86
C HIS A 158 -8.25 18.48 -1.08
N THR A 159 -8.06 18.02 -2.32
CA THR A 159 -7.32 16.81 -2.61
C THR A 159 -6.40 16.96 -3.79
N LEU A 160 -5.21 16.36 -3.71
CA LEU A 160 -4.13 16.55 -4.65
C LEU A 160 -4.26 15.65 -5.87
N GLY A 161 -4.29 16.27 -7.05
CA GLY A 161 -4.20 15.63 -8.36
C GLY A 161 -2.85 15.90 -9.04
N LEU A 162 -2.22 14.85 -9.56
CA LEU A 162 -1.09 14.95 -10.49
C LEU A 162 -1.62 15.13 -11.92
N ALA A 163 -1.30 16.23 -12.57
CA ALA A 163 -1.79 16.55 -13.90
C ALA A 163 -1.14 15.67 -14.99
N LEU A 164 -1.95 15.23 -15.95
CA LEU A 164 -1.52 14.46 -17.13
C LEU A 164 -1.52 15.33 -18.40
N THR A 165 -2.20 16.45 -18.35
CA THR A 165 -2.28 17.46 -19.42
C THR A 165 -2.17 18.84 -18.82
N ASP A 166 -1.76 19.82 -19.63
CA ASP A 166 -1.68 21.22 -19.21
C ASP A 166 -3.06 21.78 -18.89
N TRP A 167 -3.08 22.79 -18.00
CA TRP A 167 -4.25 23.59 -17.65
C TRP A 167 -3.85 25.07 -17.51
N PRO A 168 -4.78 26.01 -17.31
CA PRO A 168 -4.46 27.45 -17.28
C PRO A 168 -3.41 27.87 -16.24
N PHE A 169 -3.25 27.12 -15.15
CA PHE A 169 -2.38 27.46 -14.02
C PHE A 169 -1.21 26.47 -13.82
N GLY A 170 -0.97 25.58 -14.80
CA GLY A 170 0.17 24.65 -14.73
C GLY A 170 0.28 23.72 -15.92
N THR A 171 1.29 22.86 -15.87
CA THR A 171 1.66 21.94 -16.94
C THR A 171 1.60 20.48 -16.47
N ALA A 172 1.54 19.57 -17.47
CA ALA A 172 1.55 18.12 -17.18
C ALA A 172 2.76 17.74 -16.32
N GLY A 173 2.50 17.00 -15.24
CA GLY A 173 3.47 16.63 -14.22
C GLY A 173 3.42 17.48 -12.96
N GLU A 174 2.81 18.66 -13.00
CA GLU A 174 2.59 19.49 -11.82
C GLU A 174 1.32 19.08 -11.05
N TRP A 175 1.16 19.65 -9.85
CA TRP A 175 0.06 19.33 -8.95
C TRP A 175 -0.99 20.43 -8.95
N ASN A 176 -2.24 20.00 -8.75
CA ASN A 176 -3.39 20.89 -8.60
C ASN A 176 -4.25 20.38 -7.43
N ASP A 177 -4.94 21.28 -6.74
CA ASP A 177 -6.01 20.91 -5.81
C ASP A 177 -7.31 20.66 -6.58
N ILE A 178 -7.96 19.57 -6.26
CA ILE A 178 -9.13 19.05 -6.99
C ILE A 178 -10.23 18.70 -5.97
N TYR A 179 -11.48 18.90 -6.36
CA TYR A 179 -12.63 18.51 -5.57
C TYR A 179 -12.65 16.98 -5.35
N GLN A 180 -12.61 16.55 -4.10
CA GLN A 180 -12.48 15.15 -3.70
C GLN A 180 -13.56 14.22 -4.25
N ASN A 181 -14.73 14.74 -4.70
CA ASN A 181 -15.80 13.95 -5.29
C ASN A 181 -15.66 13.74 -6.82
N ASN A 182 -14.67 14.34 -7.46
CA ASN A 182 -14.34 13.94 -8.83
C ASN A 182 -13.93 12.46 -8.84
N THR A 183 -14.21 11.79 -9.95
CA THR A 183 -13.85 10.38 -10.09
C THR A 183 -12.67 10.25 -11.06
N LEU A 184 -11.48 10.07 -10.50
CA LEU A 184 -10.22 9.98 -11.23
C LEU A 184 -9.57 8.62 -11.07
N TYR A 185 -8.58 8.34 -11.89
CA TYR A 185 -7.62 7.26 -11.67
C TYR A 185 -6.69 7.64 -10.51
N TYR A 186 -5.91 6.73 -10.00
CA TYR A 186 -5.10 6.99 -8.82
C TYR A 186 -3.81 6.18 -8.79
N VAL A 187 -2.84 6.66 -8.02
CA VAL A 187 -1.56 5.99 -7.80
C VAL A 187 -1.49 5.49 -6.37
N ILE A 188 -1.23 4.20 -6.22
CA ILE A 188 -0.97 3.55 -4.92
C ILE A 188 0.53 3.39 -4.76
N GLU A 189 1.05 3.76 -3.61
CA GLU A 189 2.40 3.44 -3.16
C GLU A 189 2.34 2.29 -2.15
N TYR A 190 3.32 1.40 -2.25
CA TYR A 190 3.56 0.35 -1.28
C TYR A 190 4.90 0.61 -0.62
N ASN A 191 4.90 0.76 0.70
CA ASN A 191 6.15 0.68 1.43
C ASN A 191 6.80 -0.67 1.11
N THR A 192 8.10 -0.68 0.85
CA THR A 192 8.89 -1.88 0.48
C THR A 192 8.72 -3.06 1.43
N LEU A 193 8.04 -2.85 2.55
CA LEU A 193 7.73 -3.85 3.56
C LEU A 193 6.55 -4.77 3.20
N LEU A 194 5.76 -4.50 2.13
CA LEU A 194 4.51 -5.23 1.84
C LEU A 194 4.51 -6.04 0.55
N GLY A 195 5.57 -6.00 -0.24
CA GLY A 195 5.71 -6.89 -1.39
C GLY A 195 5.91 -8.34 -0.94
N THR A 196 4.87 -9.15 -0.92
CA THR A 196 4.98 -10.62 -0.84
C THR A 196 5.32 -11.22 -2.21
N GLN A 197 5.95 -10.45 -3.09
CA GLN A 197 6.58 -10.96 -4.31
C GLN A 197 8.08 -10.83 -4.15
N ASP A 198 8.69 -11.96 -3.84
CA ASP A 198 10.06 -12.35 -4.15
C ASP A 198 11.13 -11.24 -4.12
N LEU A 199 11.39 -10.71 -2.91
CA LEU A 199 12.76 -10.27 -2.62
C LEU A 199 13.66 -11.48 -2.35
N SER A 200 13.20 -12.68 -2.62
CA SER A 200 14.05 -13.82 -2.85
C SER A 200 14.67 -13.64 -4.23
N ASP A 201 15.86 -13.04 -4.30
CA ASP A 201 16.81 -13.44 -5.33
C ASP A 201 16.71 -14.97 -5.40
N PRO A 202 16.34 -15.59 -6.56
CA PRO A 202 16.29 -17.05 -6.68
C PRO A 202 17.60 -17.74 -6.29
N ALA A 203 18.69 -16.99 -6.12
CA ALA A 203 19.98 -17.42 -5.61
C ALA A 203 20.07 -17.42 -4.07
N GLU A 204 19.11 -16.88 -3.32
CA GLU A 204 19.12 -16.95 -1.86
C GLU A 204 18.41 -18.20 -1.36
N ASN A 205 19.19 -19.19 -0.96
CA ASN A 205 18.74 -20.37 -0.21
C ASN A 205 18.30 -19.96 1.21
N LEU A 206 17.26 -19.13 1.33
CA LEU A 206 16.64 -18.75 2.58
C LEU A 206 15.21 -19.28 2.60
N THR A 207 14.89 -20.09 3.59
CA THR A 207 13.54 -20.57 3.83
C THR A 207 13.09 -20.21 5.24
N ILE A 208 11.84 -19.81 5.38
CA ILE A 208 11.21 -19.47 6.67
C ILE A 208 9.96 -20.31 6.81
N HIS A 209 9.96 -21.19 7.79
CA HIS A 209 8.85 -22.12 8.00
C HIS A 209 8.70 -22.58 9.46
N PRO A 210 7.50 -23.04 9.85
CA PRO A 210 6.25 -23.02 9.11
C PRO A 210 5.68 -21.59 9.00
N ASN A 211 4.98 -21.30 7.90
CA ASN A 211 4.19 -20.08 7.76
C ASN A 211 2.82 -20.45 7.15
N PRO A 212 1.71 -20.36 7.89
CA PRO A 212 1.55 -19.79 9.25
C PRO A 212 2.25 -20.57 10.37
N VAL A 213 2.73 -19.81 11.38
CA VAL A 213 3.42 -20.33 12.56
C VAL A 213 2.48 -20.44 13.78
N THR A 214 2.68 -21.47 14.62
CA THR A 214 2.06 -21.60 15.95
C THR A 214 3.07 -21.29 17.06
N ASP A 215 4.09 -22.13 17.24
CA ASP A 215 4.98 -22.04 18.39
C ASP A 215 6.38 -21.55 18.03
N PHE A 216 6.96 -22.09 16.97
CA PHE A 216 8.33 -21.83 16.57
C PHE A 216 8.45 -21.61 15.07
N LEU A 217 9.21 -20.59 14.71
CA LEU A 217 9.58 -20.28 13.34
C LEU A 217 11.03 -20.67 13.10
N THR A 218 11.29 -21.39 12.02
CA THR A 218 12.64 -21.77 11.59
C THR A 218 13.09 -20.90 10.43
N ILE A 219 14.34 -20.43 10.48
CA ILE A 219 14.99 -19.66 9.43
C ILE A 219 16.21 -20.42 8.94
N ASP A 220 16.10 -21.06 7.78
CA ASP A 220 17.22 -21.72 7.12
C ASP A 220 17.86 -20.79 6.11
N SER A 221 19.13 -20.43 6.35
CA SER A 221 19.90 -19.54 5.49
C SER A 221 21.31 -20.07 5.32
N LYS A 222 21.82 -20.05 4.09
CA LYS A 222 23.24 -20.33 3.83
C LYS A 222 24.15 -19.11 4.08
N ASN A 223 23.56 -17.92 4.24
CA ASN A 223 24.31 -16.70 4.47
C ASN A 223 24.41 -16.38 5.97
N ASN A 224 25.56 -15.84 6.37
CA ASN A 224 25.77 -15.39 7.75
C ASN A 224 24.86 -14.21 8.06
N ARG A 225 23.90 -14.45 8.96
CA ARG A 225 22.98 -13.45 9.48
C ARG A 225 23.66 -12.65 10.59
N LYS A 226 23.47 -11.34 10.59
CA LYS A 226 23.95 -10.43 11.63
C LYS A 226 22.88 -10.13 12.67
N GLU A 227 21.64 -9.94 12.21
CA GLU A 227 20.50 -9.60 13.06
C GLU A 227 19.18 -10.04 12.39
N VAL A 228 18.20 -10.41 13.21
CA VAL A 228 16.80 -10.57 12.81
C VAL A 228 15.95 -9.62 13.64
N LEU A 229 15.31 -8.67 13.00
CA LEU A 229 14.35 -7.75 13.60
C LEU A 229 12.94 -8.22 13.28
N VAL A 230 12.10 -8.37 14.32
CA VAL A 230 10.69 -8.74 14.19
C VAL A 230 9.83 -7.54 14.57
N THR A 231 8.88 -7.20 13.69
CA THR A 231 7.88 -6.17 13.95
C THR A 231 6.47 -6.74 13.73
N ASP A 232 5.47 -6.18 14.39
CA ASP A 232 4.06 -6.46 14.07
C ASP A 232 3.58 -5.61 12.87
N ALA A 233 2.31 -5.75 12.51
CA ALA A 233 1.70 -5.04 11.38
C ALA A 233 1.67 -3.50 11.54
N SER A 234 1.79 -3.00 12.77
CA SER A 234 1.88 -1.56 13.06
C SER A 234 3.31 -1.01 13.00
N GLY A 235 4.31 -1.88 12.69
CA GLY A 235 5.73 -1.52 12.74
C GLY A 235 6.34 -1.52 14.14
N LYS A 236 5.58 -1.86 15.19
CA LYS A 236 6.09 -1.96 16.56
C LYS A 236 7.08 -3.12 16.63
N ARG A 237 8.27 -2.85 17.19
CA ARG A 237 9.29 -3.86 17.42
C ARG A 237 8.83 -4.88 18.47
N ILE A 238 8.76 -6.14 18.07
CA ILE A 238 8.41 -7.27 18.94
C ILE A 238 9.68 -7.93 19.48
N LYS A 239 10.68 -8.16 18.60
CA LYS A 239 11.92 -8.83 18.98
C LYS A 239 13.09 -8.37 18.09
N SER A 240 14.30 -8.31 18.67
CA SER A 240 15.55 -8.19 17.92
C SER A 240 16.48 -9.29 18.41
N ILE A 241 17.05 -10.05 17.50
CA ILE A 241 17.88 -11.21 17.75
C ILE A 241 19.21 -11.00 17.02
N SER A 242 20.31 -10.88 17.77
CA SER A 242 21.62 -10.62 17.19
C SER A 242 22.75 -11.34 17.98
N GLY A 243 23.92 -11.43 17.40
CA GLY A 243 25.10 -12.01 18.05
C GLY A 243 24.91 -13.46 18.46
N LYS A 244 25.21 -13.79 19.74
CA LYS A 244 25.13 -15.16 20.27
C LYS A 244 23.72 -15.74 20.32
N ASP A 245 22.69 -14.89 20.31
CA ASP A 245 21.29 -15.27 20.36
C ASP A 245 20.71 -15.60 18.97
N LEU A 246 21.53 -15.48 17.92
CA LEU A 246 21.13 -15.73 16.53
C LEU A 246 20.93 -17.25 16.30
N SER A 247 19.77 -17.74 16.73
CA SER A 247 19.32 -19.10 16.49
C SER A 247 18.60 -19.20 15.13
N ASN A 248 18.61 -20.39 14.55
CA ASN A 248 17.75 -20.71 13.40
C ASN A 248 16.27 -20.83 13.81
N LYS A 249 15.97 -20.89 15.10
CA LYS A 249 14.63 -21.10 15.63
C LYS A 249 14.21 -19.92 16.50
N ILE A 250 13.09 -19.31 16.16
CA ILE A 250 12.49 -18.20 16.90
C ILE A 250 11.27 -18.72 17.66
N ASP A 251 11.21 -18.45 18.95
CA ASP A 251 10.04 -18.73 19.78
C ASP A 251 8.98 -17.64 19.54
N CYS A 252 7.81 -18.07 19.08
CA CYS A 252 6.66 -17.23 18.72
C CYS A 252 5.45 -17.48 19.63
N ARG A 253 5.58 -18.27 20.71
CA ARG A 253 4.46 -18.65 21.58
C ARG A 253 3.80 -17.46 22.25
N ASP A 254 4.58 -16.43 22.56
CA ASP A 254 4.10 -15.20 23.20
C ASP A 254 3.57 -14.16 22.18
N TRP A 255 3.54 -14.49 20.89
CA TRP A 255 3.01 -13.59 19.89
C TRP A 255 1.49 -13.75 19.78
N ASN A 256 0.78 -12.64 19.66
CA ASN A 256 -0.65 -12.67 19.37
C ASN A 256 -0.90 -13.18 17.93
N ALA A 257 -2.08 -13.73 17.68
CA ALA A 257 -2.48 -14.06 16.32
C ALA A 257 -2.47 -12.79 15.44
N GLY A 258 -1.83 -12.86 14.26
CA GLY A 258 -1.70 -11.70 13.39
C GLY A 258 -0.55 -11.81 12.40
N VAL A 259 -0.25 -10.67 11.76
CA VAL A 259 0.82 -10.54 10.77
C VAL A 259 2.05 -9.94 11.41
N TYR A 260 3.21 -10.52 11.11
CA TYR A 260 4.53 -10.08 11.56
C TYR A 260 5.47 -9.97 10.38
N TYR A 261 6.46 -9.09 10.50
CA TYR A 261 7.52 -8.90 9.51
C TYR A 261 8.87 -9.19 10.13
N LEU A 262 9.66 -10.01 9.44
CA LEU A 262 11.03 -10.34 9.79
C LEU A 262 11.98 -9.63 8.83
N LYS A 263 12.76 -8.68 9.33
CA LYS A 263 13.86 -8.06 8.59
C LYS A 263 15.17 -8.72 9.00
N ILE A 264 15.81 -9.40 8.04
CA ILE A 264 17.03 -10.18 8.26
C ILE A 264 18.21 -9.40 7.69
N TYR A 265 19.16 -9.04 8.55
CA TYR A 265 20.38 -8.34 8.18
C TYR A 265 21.52 -9.35 8.04
N TYR A 266 22.37 -9.15 7.05
CA TYR A 266 23.55 -9.94 6.75
C TYR A 266 24.82 -9.10 6.88
N GLU A 267 25.98 -9.75 6.98
CA GLU A 267 27.27 -9.03 7.12
C GLU A 267 27.66 -8.27 5.84
N ASN A 268 27.40 -8.84 4.66
CA ASN A 268 27.89 -8.33 3.37
C ASN A 268 26.81 -8.26 2.29
N LYS A 269 25.52 -8.21 2.66
CA LYS A 269 24.38 -8.15 1.74
C LYS A 269 23.32 -7.17 2.20
N LYS A 270 22.44 -6.79 1.27
CA LYS A 270 21.23 -6.03 1.61
C LYS A 270 20.33 -6.85 2.53
N PRO A 271 19.60 -6.21 3.44
CA PRO A 271 18.62 -6.90 4.30
C PRO A 271 17.52 -7.56 3.47
N SER A 272 17.05 -8.73 3.92
CA SER A 272 15.86 -9.39 3.38
C SER A 272 14.68 -9.22 4.32
N LEU A 273 13.46 -9.12 3.78
CA LEU A 273 12.23 -8.95 4.55
C LEU A 273 11.25 -10.08 4.24
N TYR A 274 10.61 -10.60 5.29
CA TYR A 274 9.66 -11.71 5.18
C TYR A 274 8.40 -11.44 6.00
N LYS A 275 7.24 -11.78 5.43
CA LYS A 275 5.95 -11.79 6.13
C LYS A 275 5.71 -13.15 6.76
N VAL A 276 5.32 -13.15 8.03
CA VAL A 276 4.95 -14.35 8.79
C VAL A 276 3.54 -14.17 9.36
N ILE A 277 2.74 -15.20 9.27
CA ILE A 277 1.38 -15.24 9.84
C ILE A 277 1.43 -16.09 11.12
N LYS A 278 1.07 -15.50 12.26
CA LYS A 278 0.88 -16.21 13.54
C LYS A 278 -0.60 -16.61 13.65
N LYS A 279 -0.83 -17.89 13.92
CA LYS A 279 -2.15 -18.45 14.26
C LYS A 279 -2.41 -18.39 15.76
#